data_e28de5eb015f7022b51e563261650a70
#
_entry.id   e28de5eb015f7022b51e563261650a70
#
_cell.length_a   1.000
_cell.length_b   1.000
_cell.length_c   1.000
_cell.angle_alpha   90.00
_cell.angle_beta   90.00
_cell.angle_gamma   90.00
#
_symmetry.space_group_name_H-M   'P 1'
#
loop_
_entity.id
_entity.type
_entity.pdbx_description
1 polymer ?
#
loop_
_entity_poly.entity_id
_entity_poly.type
_entity_poly.pdbx_seq_one_letter_code
_entity_poly.pdbx_strand_id
1 'polypeptide(L)'
;MMTTKFKNAVLDDQALITNLKLINPAWGDLTARVAGEAFAMPLIDQKTKTLITIVIDQMALNVNGAGNPFGAHVDMALKQGATYEEIEELIIFASVYTGFNKGAATMGALNELRHERGGI
;
A
#
# COMPACT_ATOMS: atom_id res chain seq x y z
N MET A 1 -4.10 17.78 -8.14
CA MET A 1 -2.81 17.16 -8.45
C MET A 1 -3.01 15.83 -9.18
N MET A 2 -2.27 15.65 -10.26
CA MET A 2 -2.38 14.41 -11.04
C MET A 2 -1.56 13.31 -10.40
N THR A 3 -2.16 12.14 -10.24
CA THR A 3 -1.42 10.95 -9.83
C THR A 3 -0.79 10.32 -11.07
N THR A 4 0.44 9.85 -10.93
CA THR A 4 1.13 9.12 -11.99
C THR A 4 0.75 7.64 -11.87
N LYS A 5 0.15 7.11 -12.94
CA LYS A 5 -0.14 5.67 -12.97
C LYS A 5 1.04 4.96 -13.61
N PHE A 6 1.65 4.07 -12.86
CA PHE A 6 2.71 3.23 -13.38
C PHE A 6 2.12 2.01 -14.08
N LYS A 7 2.77 1.58 -15.15
CA LYS A 7 2.40 0.33 -15.81
C LYS A 7 2.65 -0.87 -14.90
N ASN A 8 3.70 -0.80 -14.10
CA ASN A 8 3.98 -1.77 -13.04
C ASN A 8 4.18 -0.98 -11.75
N ALA A 9 3.31 -1.16 -10.78
CA ALA A 9 3.30 -0.36 -9.56
C ALA A 9 4.56 -0.53 -8.71
N VAL A 10 5.34 -1.58 -8.94
CA VAL A 10 6.59 -1.83 -8.22
C VAL A 10 7.80 -1.47 -9.09
N LEU A 11 7.93 -2.10 -10.26
CA LEU A 11 9.15 -1.98 -11.07
C LEU A 11 9.37 -0.57 -11.63
N ASP A 12 8.30 0.18 -11.86
CA ASP A 12 8.40 1.53 -12.41
C ASP A 12 8.49 2.61 -11.34
N ASP A 13 8.35 2.24 -10.07
CA ASP A 13 8.38 3.17 -8.94
C ASP A 13 9.75 3.18 -8.30
N GLN A 14 10.64 4.06 -8.79
CA GLN A 14 12.02 4.13 -8.30
C GLN A 14 12.11 4.57 -6.84
N ALA A 15 11.21 5.44 -6.39
CA ALA A 15 11.19 5.86 -4.99
C ALA A 15 10.89 4.68 -4.06
N LEU A 16 9.93 3.84 -4.45
CA LEU A 16 9.61 2.62 -3.70
C LEU A 16 10.82 1.68 -3.64
N ILE A 17 11.46 1.43 -4.78
CA ILE A 17 12.62 0.52 -4.85
C ILE A 17 13.76 1.06 -3.98
N THR A 18 14.02 2.35 -4.03
CA THR A 18 15.04 2.98 -3.20
C THR A 18 14.74 2.76 -1.72
N ASN A 19 13.49 2.98 -1.30
CA ASN A 19 13.08 2.79 0.09
C ASN A 19 13.21 1.33 0.54
N LEU A 20 12.86 0.38 -0.30
CA LEU A 20 13.04 -1.04 0.00
C LEU A 20 14.52 -1.38 0.21
N LYS A 21 15.40 -0.84 -0.63
CA LYS A 21 16.85 -1.06 -0.52
C LYS A 21 17.46 -0.39 0.71
N LEU A 22 16.85 0.67 1.22
CA LEU A 22 17.29 1.31 2.46
C LEU A 22 17.06 0.41 3.68
N ILE A 23 16.05 -0.46 3.63
CA ILE A 23 15.83 -1.44 4.69
C ILE A 23 16.99 -2.44 4.70
N ASN A 24 17.30 -3.00 3.54
CA ASN A 24 18.45 -3.86 3.30
C ASN A 24 18.62 -3.99 1.78
N PRO A 25 19.82 -3.77 1.23
CA PRO A 25 20.01 -3.77 -0.21
C PRO A 25 19.63 -5.09 -0.90
N ALA A 26 20.06 -6.22 -0.37
CA ALA A 26 19.78 -7.53 -0.98
C ALA A 26 18.31 -7.90 -0.84
N TRP A 27 17.74 -7.69 0.34
CA TRP A 27 16.32 -7.94 0.59
C TRP A 27 15.46 -7.04 -0.29
N GLY A 28 15.81 -5.76 -0.39
CA GLY A 28 15.04 -4.80 -1.19
C GLY A 28 15.06 -5.15 -2.67
N ASP A 29 16.21 -5.55 -3.19
CA ASP A 29 16.34 -5.97 -4.58
C ASP A 29 15.49 -7.20 -4.87
N LEU A 30 15.57 -8.22 -4.03
CA LEU A 30 14.80 -9.44 -4.17
C LEU A 30 13.30 -9.16 -4.08
N THR A 31 12.90 -8.38 -3.06
CA THR A 31 11.51 -8.04 -2.84
C THR A 31 10.91 -7.31 -4.05
N ALA A 32 11.63 -6.32 -4.58
CA ALA A 32 11.17 -5.56 -5.75
C ALA A 32 11.02 -6.45 -6.97
N ARG A 33 11.98 -7.36 -7.21
CA ARG A 33 11.91 -8.26 -8.37
C ARG A 33 10.73 -9.22 -8.28
N VAL A 34 10.57 -9.87 -7.13
CA VAL A 34 9.49 -10.87 -6.95
C VAL A 34 8.12 -10.19 -6.96
N ALA A 35 7.97 -9.11 -6.20
CA ALA A 35 6.71 -8.35 -6.19
C ALA A 35 6.41 -7.79 -7.59
N GLY A 36 7.45 -7.31 -8.28
CA GLY A 36 7.30 -6.79 -9.63
C GLY A 36 6.78 -7.84 -10.61
N GLU A 37 7.25 -9.09 -10.51
CA GLU A 37 6.73 -10.17 -11.34
C GLU A 37 5.25 -10.44 -11.06
N ALA A 38 4.86 -10.43 -9.79
CA ALA A 38 3.46 -10.64 -9.42
C ALA A 38 2.58 -9.50 -9.93
N PHE A 39 3.06 -8.25 -9.80
CA PHE A 39 2.32 -7.09 -10.31
C PHE A 39 2.24 -7.07 -11.84
N ALA A 40 3.16 -7.72 -12.54
CA ALA A 40 3.15 -7.77 -13.99
C ALA A 40 2.09 -8.71 -14.57
N MET A 41 1.51 -9.58 -13.77
CA MET A 41 0.46 -10.48 -14.25
C MET A 41 -0.75 -9.66 -14.73
N PRO A 42 -1.34 -10.00 -15.90
CA PRO A 42 -2.17 -9.02 -16.61
C PRO A 42 -3.65 -8.97 -16.25
N LEU A 43 -4.18 -9.94 -15.50
CA LEU A 43 -5.63 -10.06 -15.37
C LEU A 43 -6.24 -9.14 -14.33
N ILE A 44 -5.50 -8.81 -13.26
CA ILE A 44 -5.95 -7.89 -12.22
C ILE A 44 -5.13 -6.62 -12.35
N ASP A 45 -5.79 -5.46 -12.40
CA ASP A 45 -5.08 -4.21 -12.64
C ASP A 45 -4.23 -3.76 -11.45
N GLN A 46 -3.37 -2.80 -11.70
CA GLN A 46 -2.40 -2.32 -10.71
C GLN A 46 -3.08 -1.68 -9.50
N LYS A 47 -4.11 -0.87 -9.73
CA LYS A 47 -4.85 -0.21 -8.66
C LYS A 47 -5.48 -1.24 -7.72
N THR A 48 -6.15 -2.23 -8.29
CA THR A 48 -6.79 -3.29 -7.50
C THR A 48 -5.76 -4.07 -6.69
N LYS A 49 -4.62 -4.42 -7.30
CA LYS A 49 -3.54 -5.13 -6.59
C LYS A 49 -3.03 -4.32 -5.40
N THR A 50 -2.85 -3.00 -5.56
CA THR A 50 -2.40 -2.17 -4.43
C THR A 50 -3.44 -2.12 -3.32
N LEU A 51 -4.72 -2.03 -3.67
CA LEU A 51 -5.79 -2.05 -2.67
C LEU A 51 -5.84 -3.39 -1.91
N ILE A 52 -5.60 -4.50 -2.60
CA ILE A 52 -5.53 -5.82 -1.97
C ILE A 52 -4.39 -5.86 -0.93
N THR A 53 -3.23 -5.25 -1.20
CA THR A 53 -2.13 -5.23 -0.22
C THR A 53 -2.55 -4.52 1.06
N ILE A 54 -3.36 -3.48 0.97
CA ILE A 54 -3.87 -2.75 2.14
C ILE A 54 -4.77 -3.66 2.99
N VAL A 55 -5.64 -4.43 2.35
CA VAL A 55 -6.52 -5.38 3.07
C VAL A 55 -5.68 -6.45 3.77
N ILE A 56 -4.63 -6.94 3.12
CA ILE A 56 -3.73 -7.93 3.72
C ILE A 56 -3.04 -7.33 4.95
N ASP A 57 -2.57 -6.08 4.87
CA ASP A 57 -1.96 -5.40 6.01
C ASP A 57 -2.95 -5.27 7.17
N GLN A 58 -4.20 -4.93 6.88
CA GLN A 58 -5.25 -4.84 7.89
C GLN A 58 -5.52 -6.20 8.55
N MET A 59 -5.65 -7.24 7.75
CA MET A 59 -5.91 -8.59 8.26
C MET A 59 -4.77 -9.06 9.16
N ALA A 60 -3.52 -8.80 8.77
CA ALA A 60 -2.34 -9.18 9.54
C ALA A 60 -2.04 -8.20 10.68
N LEU A 61 -2.79 -7.10 10.78
CA LEU A 61 -2.53 -6.01 11.72
C LEU A 61 -1.10 -5.47 11.57
N ASN A 62 -0.62 -5.39 10.34
CA ASN A 62 0.73 -4.95 10.01
C ASN A 62 0.70 -3.50 9.52
N VAL A 63 0.21 -2.60 10.37
CA VAL A 63 -0.04 -1.20 10.01
C VAL A 63 0.78 -0.21 10.84
N ASN A 64 1.48 -0.70 11.87
CA ASN A 64 2.32 0.10 12.75
C ASN A 64 3.63 -0.63 13.03
N GLY A 65 4.62 0.12 13.51
CA GLY A 65 5.89 -0.45 13.95
C GLY A 65 6.94 -0.47 12.86
N ALA A 66 8.16 -0.83 13.25
CA ALA A 66 9.30 -0.84 12.34
C ALA A 66 9.07 -1.85 11.21
N GLY A 67 9.35 -1.43 10.00
CA GLY A 67 9.28 -2.31 8.83
C GLY A 67 7.86 -2.61 8.34
N ASN A 68 6.82 -2.00 8.91
CA ASN A 68 5.47 -2.25 8.41
C ASN A 68 5.32 -1.69 7.00
N PRO A 69 4.58 -2.38 6.12
CA PRO A 69 4.46 -1.98 4.72
C PRO A 69 3.29 -1.03 4.44
N PHE A 70 2.47 -0.72 5.44
CA PHE A 70 1.19 -0.04 5.22
C PHE A 70 1.34 1.31 4.50
N GLY A 71 2.28 2.14 4.96
CA GLY A 71 2.52 3.45 4.34
C GLY A 71 2.92 3.33 2.87
N ALA A 72 3.79 2.37 2.56
CA ALA A 72 4.20 2.12 1.18
C ALA A 72 3.03 1.67 0.32
N HIS A 73 2.19 0.78 0.84
CA HIS A 73 1.03 0.28 0.10
C HIS A 73 -0.01 1.38 -0.15
N VAL A 74 -0.22 2.27 0.83
CA VAL A 74 -1.09 3.43 0.64
C VAL A 74 -0.54 4.34 -0.45
N ASP A 75 0.76 4.66 -0.41
CA ASP A 75 1.39 5.49 -1.43
C ASP A 75 1.27 4.86 -2.82
N MET A 76 1.49 3.56 -2.91
CA MET A 76 1.34 2.84 -4.18
C MET A 76 -0.09 2.94 -4.71
N ALA A 77 -1.08 2.78 -3.85
CA ALA A 77 -2.49 2.89 -4.24
C ALA A 77 -2.82 4.30 -4.75
N LEU A 78 -2.36 5.34 -4.04
CA LEU A 78 -2.58 6.73 -4.45
C LEU A 78 -1.92 7.00 -5.82
N LYS A 79 -0.71 6.49 -6.05
CA LYS A 79 -0.02 6.63 -7.33
C LYS A 79 -0.76 5.93 -8.47
N GLN A 80 -1.52 4.89 -8.16
CA GLN A 80 -2.33 4.19 -9.15
C GLN A 80 -3.74 4.77 -9.30
N GLY A 81 -4.00 5.92 -8.69
CA GLY A 81 -5.26 6.63 -8.86
C GLY A 81 -6.30 6.39 -7.80
N ALA A 82 -5.98 5.66 -6.73
CA ALA A 82 -6.89 5.55 -5.60
C ALA A 82 -6.95 6.88 -4.85
N THR A 83 -8.09 7.16 -4.23
CA THR A 83 -8.26 8.32 -3.36
C THR A 83 -8.23 7.86 -1.90
N TYR A 84 -7.98 8.79 -0.99
CA TYR A 84 -8.09 8.49 0.43
C TYR A 84 -9.49 7.99 0.78
N GLU A 85 -10.51 8.57 0.16
CA GLU A 85 -11.90 8.17 0.39
C GLU A 85 -12.15 6.73 -0.04
N GLU A 86 -11.57 6.31 -1.16
CA GLU A 86 -11.66 4.91 -1.60
C GLU A 86 -10.96 3.99 -0.62
N ILE A 87 -9.80 4.39 -0.09
CA ILE A 87 -9.06 3.60 0.89
C ILE A 87 -9.85 3.52 2.20
N GLU A 88 -10.47 4.61 2.64
CA GLU A 88 -11.33 4.59 3.82
C GLU A 88 -12.48 3.60 3.66
N GLU A 89 -13.17 3.66 2.52
CA GLU A 89 -14.25 2.72 2.24
C GLU A 89 -13.77 1.27 2.22
N LEU A 90 -12.61 1.03 1.64
CA LEU A 90 -11.98 -0.29 1.62
C LEU A 90 -11.75 -0.82 3.04
N ILE A 91 -11.22 0.01 3.93
CA ILE A 91 -10.97 -0.35 5.33
C ILE A 91 -12.28 -0.66 6.05
N ILE A 92 -13.31 0.14 5.81
CA ILE A 92 -14.65 -0.08 6.38
C ILE A 92 -15.20 -1.42 5.90
N PHE A 93 -15.18 -1.66 4.61
CA PHE A 93 -15.66 -2.91 4.03
C PHE A 93 -14.88 -4.11 4.61
N ALA A 94 -13.56 -4.01 4.61
CA ALA A 94 -12.71 -5.08 5.11
C ALA A 94 -12.92 -5.35 6.61
N SER A 95 -13.33 -4.35 7.40
CA SER A 95 -13.60 -4.50 8.83
C SER A 95 -14.67 -5.54 9.12
N VAL A 96 -15.63 -5.72 8.21
CA VAL A 96 -16.68 -6.73 8.33
C VAL A 96 -16.09 -8.14 8.38
N TYR A 97 -14.98 -8.34 7.65
CA TYR A 97 -14.36 -9.67 7.52
C TYR A 97 -13.11 -9.85 8.38
N THR A 98 -12.40 -8.76 8.68
CA THR A 98 -11.16 -8.82 9.47
C THR A 98 -11.40 -8.57 10.95
N GLY A 99 -12.51 -7.94 11.31
CA GLY A 99 -12.83 -7.50 12.65
C GLY A 99 -12.69 -6.00 12.81
N PHE A 100 -13.61 -5.39 13.54
CA PHE A 100 -13.66 -3.93 13.67
C PHE A 100 -12.50 -3.34 14.48
N ASN A 101 -11.89 -4.14 15.36
CA ASN A 101 -10.70 -3.66 16.08
C ASN A 101 -9.51 -3.50 15.13
N LYS A 102 -9.34 -4.43 14.19
CA LYS A 102 -8.30 -4.29 13.17
C LYS A 102 -8.63 -3.13 12.22
N GLY A 103 -9.91 -2.95 11.92
CA GLY A 103 -10.36 -1.81 11.14
C GLY A 103 -10.04 -0.48 11.80
N ALA A 104 -10.28 -0.38 13.11
CA ALA A 104 -9.98 0.84 13.87
C ALA A 104 -8.49 1.15 13.86
N ALA A 105 -7.64 0.14 14.09
CA ALA A 105 -6.19 0.32 14.06
C ALA A 105 -5.71 0.77 12.68
N THR A 106 -6.25 0.18 11.62
CA THR A 106 -5.89 0.51 10.25
C THR A 106 -6.36 1.92 9.88
N MET A 107 -7.58 2.28 10.26
CA MET A 107 -8.12 3.62 10.01
C MET A 107 -7.30 4.68 10.74
N GLY A 108 -6.91 4.39 11.98
CA GLY A 108 -6.02 5.29 12.74
C GLY A 108 -4.68 5.48 12.04
N ALA A 109 -4.09 4.41 11.54
CA ALA A 109 -2.83 4.47 10.79
C ALA A 109 -3.00 5.29 9.50
N LEU A 110 -4.12 5.13 8.81
CA LEU A 110 -4.40 5.92 7.60
C LEU A 110 -4.52 7.41 7.93
N ASN A 111 -5.20 7.74 9.02
CA ASN A 111 -5.36 9.13 9.43
C ASN A 111 -3.99 9.77 9.73
N GLU A 112 -3.10 9.06 10.40
CA GLU A 112 -1.74 9.55 10.67
C GLU A 112 -0.96 9.77 9.39
N LEU A 113 -1.01 8.82 8.45
CA LEU A 113 -0.32 8.96 7.16
C LEU A 113 -0.84 10.15 6.38
N ARG A 114 -2.15 10.30 6.31
CA ARG A 114 -2.78 11.40 5.58
C ARG A 114 -2.35 12.75 6.16
N HIS A 115 -2.35 12.85 7.48
CA HIS A 115 -1.93 14.05 8.18
C HIS A 115 -0.44 14.37 7.92
N GLU A 116 0.43 13.38 8.04
CA GLU A 116 1.87 13.53 7.80
C GLU A 116 2.17 14.02 6.39
N ARG A 117 1.36 13.62 5.44
CA ARG A 117 1.54 13.99 4.02
C ARG A 117 0.80 15.26 3.64
N GLY A 118 0.25 15.98 4.61
CA GLY A 118 -0.45 17.24 4.37
C GLY A 118 -1.83 17.08 3.73
N GLY A 119 -2.33 15.86 3.59
CA GLY A 119 -3.67 15.59 3.07
C GLY A 119 -4.66 15.48 4.23
N ILE A 120 -5.44 16.48 4.42
CA ILE A 120 -6.35 16.59 5.57
C ILE A 120 -7.67 15.86 5.33
#